data_3c2e52b3e7f3e341e6dd419d608fb706
#
_entry.id   3c2e52b3e7f3e341e6dd419d608fb706
#
_cell.length_a   1.000
_cell.length_b   1.000
_cell.length_c   1.000
_cell.angle_alpha   90.00
_cell.angle_beta   90.00
_cell.angle_gamma   90.00
#
_symmetry.space_group_name_H-M   'P 1'
#
loop_
_entity.id
_entity.type
_entity.pdbx_description
1 polymer ?
#
loop_
_entity_poly.entity_id
_entity_poly.type
_entity_poly.pdbx_seq_one_letter_code
_entity_poly.pdbx_strand_id
1 'polypeptide(L)'
;MPHKKNPDVFELTRAKCNKIQALPYQITLISNNLPSGYFRDLQIIKEVFLPAFDELKECLRMVTEMMSHMTVNTHILDDDKYKLIFSVEEVNRLTLSGVPFRDAYKQVGLSIEAGTFEPDKHVQHTH
;
A
#
# COMPACT_ATOMS: atom_id res chain seq x y z
N MET A 1 6.71 23.34 -1.62
CA MET A 1 5.62 24.16 -1.01
C MET A 1 5.73 24.05 0.51
N PRO A 2 5.88 25.16 1.26
CA PRO A 2 6.20 25.11 2.70
C PRO A 2 5.11 24.44 3.58
N HIS A 3 3.88 24.38 3.08
CA HIS A 3 2.74 23.77 3.79
C HIS A 3 2.52 22.29 3.50
N LYS A 4 3.26 21.71 2.54
CA LYS A 4 3.14 20.32 2.16
C LYS A 4 4.07 19.48 3.05
N LYS A 5 3.51 18.56 3.82
CA LYS A 5 4.22 17.54 4.60
C LYS A 5 4.09 16.19 3.87
N ASN A 6 5.21 15.61 3.50
CA ASN A 6 5.24 14.26 2.90
C ASN A 6 5.86 13.29 3.91
N PRO A 7 5.38 12.04 3.98
CA PRO A 7 6.00 10.99 4.76
C PRO A 7 7.24 10.42 4.02
N ASP A 8 8.24 11.27 3.76
CA ASP A 8 9.44 10.96 2.97
C ASP A 8 10.28 9.83 3.57
N VAL A 9 10.16 9.58 4.86
CA VAL A 9 10.76 8.41 5.53
C VAL A 9 10.31 7.10 4.89
N PHE A 10 9.02 6.95 4.53
CA PHE A 10 8.53 5.77 3.81
C PHE A 10 9.08 5.69 2.39
N GLU A 11 9.25 6.82 1.72
CA GLU A 11 9.83 6.87 0.38
C GLU A 11 11.29 6.41 0.40
N LEU A 12 12.09 6.92 1.34
CA LEU A 12 13.49 6.52 1.51
C LEU A 12 13.61 5.05 1.96
N THR A 13 12.74 4.60 2.84
CA THR A 13 12.71 3.19 3.27
C THR A 13 12.43 2.27 2.09
N ARG A 14 11.46 2.61 1.24
CA ARG A 14 11.17 1.86 0.00
C ARG A 14 12.40 1.78 -0.91
N ALA A 15 13.10 2.91 -1.10
CA ALA A 15 14.31 2.96 -1.93
C ALA A 15 15.43 2.09 -1.35
N LYS A 16 15.66 2.14 -0.04
CA LYS A 16 16.64 1.28 0.66
C LYS A 16 16.28 -0.21 0.53
N CYS A 17 15.01 -0.58 0.71
CA CYS A 17 14.56 -1.95 0.52
C CYS A 17 14.78 -2.44 -0.91
N ASN A 18 14.53 -1.61 -1.93
CA ASN A 18 14.82 -1.94 -3.32
C ASN A 18 16.32 -2.13 -3.57
N LYS A 19 17.17 -1.31 -2.96
CA LYS A 19 18.63 -1.47 -3.01
C LYS A 19 19.06 -2.81 -2.41
N ILE A 20 18.52 -3.21 -1.26
CA ILE A 20 18.80 -4.49 -0.61
C ILE A 20 18.41 -5.67 -1.51
N GLN A 21 17.30 -5.56 -2.26
CA GLN A 21 16.86 -6.59 -3.20
C GLN A 21 17.85 -6.84 -4.36
N ALA A 22 18.76 -5.92 -4.65
CA ALA A 22 19.81 -6.11 -5.64
C ALA A 22 20.98 -6.99 -5.15
N LEU A 23 21.04 -7.26 -3.85
CA LEU A 23 22.15 -7.99 -3.22
C LEU A 23 22.41 -9.39 -3.80
N PRO A 24 21.40 -10.25 -4.03
CA PRO A 24 21.62 -11.57 -4.61
C PRO A 24 22.30 -11.49 -5.98
N TYR A 25 21.95 -10.49 -6.78
CA TYR A 25 22.57 -10.27 -8.07
C TYR A 25 24.03 -9.84 -7.95
N GLN A 26 24.35 -8.93 -7.03
CA GLN A 26 25.74 -8.52 -6.74
C GLN A 26 26.58 -9.71 -6.28
N ILE A 27 26.07 -10.55 -5.38
CA ILE A 27 26.75 -11.75 -4.90
C ILE A 27 27.01 -12.71 -6.04
N THR A 28 26.03 -12.91 -6.92
CA THR A 28 26.18 -13.76 -8.12
C THR A 28 27.30 -13.24 -9.02
N LEU A 29 27.36 -11.94 -9.27
CA LEU A 29 28.42 -11.35 -10.11
C LEU A 29 29.81 -11.49 -9.49
N ILE A 30 29.94 -11.27 -8.17
CA ILE A 30 31.21 -11.43 -7.44
C ILE A 30 31.68 -12.89 -7.48
N SER A 31 30.74 -13.84 -7.51
CA SER A 31 31.04 -15.28 -7.54
C SER A 31 31.24 -15.83 -8.95
N ASN A 32 31.09 -15.03 -10.00
CA ASN A 32 31.25 -15.46 -11.37
C ASN A 32 32.75 -15.68 -11.74
N ASN A 33 32.98 -16.53 -12.73
CA ASN A 33 34.30 -16.77 -13.35
C ASN A 33 35.36 -17.31 -12.38
N LEU A 34 34.95 -17.83 -11.23
CA LEU A 34 35.88 -18.45 -10.28
C LEU A 34 36.18 -19.89 -10.72
N PRO A 35 37.48 -20.30 -10.84
CA PRO A 35 37.83 -21.69 -11.06
C PRO A 35 37.52 -22.53 -9.81
N SER A 36 37.72 -23.84 -9.90
CA SER A 36 37.51 -24.73 -8.75
C SER A 36 38.44 -24.38 -7.59
N GLY A 37 37.92 -24.25 -6.39
CA GLY A 37 38.67 -23.95 -5.16
C GLY A 37 38.17 -22.70 -4.43
N TYR A 38 38.96 -22.31 -3.39
CA TYR A 38 38.67 -21.08 -2.63
C TYR A 38 39.49 -19.90 -3.16
N PHE A 39 38.80 -18.80 -3.46
CA PHE A 39 39.42 -17.57 -3.96
C PHE A 39 39.09 -16.37 -3.05
N ARG A 40 40.02 -15.43 -2.95
CA ARG A 40 39.89 -14.21 -2.13
C ARG A 40 38.80 -13.26 -2.65
N ASP A 41 38.38 -13.41 -3.90
CA ASP A 41 37.28 -12.69 -4.49
C ASP A 41 36.02 -12.78 -3.61
N LEU A 42 35.76 -13.92 -3.00
CA LEU A 42 34.66 -14.14 -2.10
C LEU A 42 34.70 -13.25 -0.82
N GLN A 43 35.87 -12.66 -0.51
CA GLN A 43 35.95 -11.70 0.60
C GLN A 43 35.16 -10.42 0.33
N ILE A 44 35.02 -10.02 -0.94
CA ILE A 44 34.25 -8.84 -1.36
C ILE A 44 32.76 -8.99 -1.05
N ILE A 45 32.25 -10.22 -1.00
CA ILE A 45 30.87 -10.49 -0.59
C ILE A 45 30.56 -9.87 0.78
N LYS A 46 31.53 -9.86 1.70
CA LYS A 46 31.36 -9.28 3.04
C LYS A 46 31.11 -7.78 3.00
N GLU A 47 31.70 -7.07 2.05
CA GLU A 47 31.54 -5.62 1.90
C GLU A 47 30.13 -5.22 1.52
N VAL A 48 29.43 -6.07 0.75
CA VAL A 48 28.06 -5.80 0.30
C VAL A 48 27.01 -6.45 1.21
N PHE A 49 27.31 -7.63 1.75
CA PHE A 49 26.36 -8.43 2.51
C PHE A 49 26.21 -7.97 3.97
N LEU A 50 27.31 -7.70 4.68
CA LEU A 50 27.27 -7.36 6.10
C LEU A 50 26.57 -6.03 6.35
N PRO A 51 26.85 -4.92 5.62
CA PRO A 51 26.17 -3.64 5.83
C PRO A 51 24.66 -3.70 5.53
N ALA A 52 24.22 -4.64 4.69
CA ALA A 52 22.81 -4.77 4.36
C ALA A 52 21.93 -5.17 5.55
N PHE A 53 22.49 -5.92 6.52
CA PHE A 53 21.75 -6.23 7.75
C PHE A 53 21.49 -5.01 8.61
N ASP A 54 22.45 -4.09 8.70
CA ASP A 54 22.27 -2.88 9.49
C ASP A 54 21.31 -1.92 8.77
N GLU A 55 21.41 -1.81 7.45
CA GLU A 55 20.46 -1.04 6.65
C GLU A 55 19.03 -1.59 6.76
N LEU A 56 18.85 -2.92 6.74
CA LEU A 56 17.54 -3.55 6.94
C LEU A 56 16.97 -3.29 8.34
N LYS A 57 17.80 -3.45 9.38
CA LYS A 57 17.38 -3.15 10.77
C LYS A 57 16.95 -1.70 10.92
N GLU A 58 17.69 -0.76 10.30
CA GLU A 58 17.33 0.66 10.30
C GLU A 58 15.98 0.88 9.61
N CYS A 59 15.75 0.27 8.45
CA CYS A 59 14.46 0.34 7.75
C CYS A 59 13.32 -0.17 8.64
N LEU A 60 13.48 -1.32 9.27
CA LEU A 60 12.47 -1.89 10.17
C LEU A 60 12.19 -0.97 11.36
N ARG A 61 13.24 -0.42 11.98
CA ARG A 61 13.11 0.53 13.09
C ARG A 61 12.35 1.78 12.67
N MET A 62 12.69 2.36 11.51
CA MET A 62 12.02 3.56 11.02
C MET A 62 10.55 3.32 10.68
N VAL A 63 10.23 2.19 10.04
CA VAL A 63 8.83 1.82 9.77
C VAL A 63 8.06 1.65 11.08
N THR A 64 8.63 0.95 12.06
CA THR A 64 8.00 0.77 13.38
C THR A 64 7.71 2.12 14.05
N GLU A 65 8.68 3.02 14.04
CA GLU A 65 8.53 4.37 14.58
C GLU A 65 7.43 5.16 13.88
N MET A 66 7.41 5.15 12.55
CA MET A 66 6.38 5.84 11.78
C MET A 66 4.98 5.27 12.03
N MET A 67 4.86 3.94 12.11
CA MET A 67 3.59 3.28 12.37
C MET A 67 3.05 3.57 13.78
N SER A 68 3.94 3.67 14.77
CA SER A 68 3.54 3.98 16.17
C SER A 68 2.99 5.40 16.34
N HIS A 69 3.35 6.32 15.44
CA HIS A 69 2.89 7.72 15.44
C HIS A 69 1.78 7.99 14.41
N MET A 70 1.29 6.94 13.73
CA MET A 70 0.21 7.10 12.76
C MET A 70 -1.13 7.24 13.46
N THR A 71 -1.87 8.26 13.08
CA THR A 71 -3.27 8.44 13.48
C THR A 71 -4.20 8.20 12.30
N VAL A 72 -5.24 7.41 12.52
CA VAL A 72 -6.25 7.14 11.51
C VAL A 72 -7.38 8.15 11.65
N ASN A 73 -7.69 8.85 10.55
CA ASN A 73 -8.90 9.67 10.50
C ASN A 73 -10.12 8.76 10.27
N THR A 74 -10.79 8.37 11.36
CA THR A 74 -11.95 7.49 11.32
C THR A 74 -13.20 8.13 10.68
N HIS A 75 -13.21 9.45 10.56
CA HIS A 75 -14.33 10.23 10.00
C HIS A 75 -14.11 10.67 8.56
N ILE A 76 -13.07 10.14 7.88
CA ILE A 76 -12.77 10.57 6.52
C ILE A 76 -13.91 10.31 5.55
N LEU A 77 -14.68 9.24 5.76
CA LEU A 77 -15.81 8.85 4.92
C LEU A 77 -17.08 9.68 5.19
N ASP A 78 -17.07 10.53 6.22
CA ASP A 78 -18.19 11.45 6.50
C ASP A 78 -18.20 12.67 5.56
N ASP A 79 -17.08 12.95 4.90
CA ASP A 79 -16.97 14.02 3.90
C ASP A 79 -17.79 13.66 2.64
N ASP A 80 -18.64 14.60 2.20
CA ASP A 80 -19.55 14.45 1.06
C ASP A 80 -18.85 14.04 -0.25
N LYS A 81 -17.56 14.39 -0.42
CA LYS A 81 -16.78 13.98 -1.58
C LYS A 81 -16.62 12.47 -1.72
N TYR A 82 -16.77 11.70 -0.61
CA TYR A 82 -16.70 10.24 -0.63
C TYR A 82 -18.07 9.56 -0.69
N LYS A 83 -19.16 10.33 -0.69
CA LYS A 83 -20.54 9.80 -0.68
C LYS A 83 -20.79 8.81 -1.83
N LEU A 84 -20.30 9.13 -3.01
CA LEU A 84 -20.54 8.33 -4.22
C LEU A 84 -19.78 7.00 -4.26
N ILE A 85 -18.76 6.79 -3.42
CA ILE A 85 -18.07 5.49 -3.37
C ILE A 85 -18.98 4.36 -2.88
N PHE A 86 -20.05 4.69 -2.16
CA PHE A 86 -21.04 3.73 -1.65
C PHE A 86 -22.18 3.42 -2.64
N SER A 87 -22.11 3.94 -3.87
CA SER A 87 -23.20 3.75 -4.84
C SER A 87 -23.40 2.30 -5.26
N VAL A 88 -22.31 1.52 -5.37
CA VAL A 88 -22.37 0.09 -5.72
C VAL A 88 -22.97 -0.73 -4.59
N GLU A 89 -22.59 -0.45 -3.35
CA GLU A 89 -23.14 -1.09 -2.16
C GLU A 89 -24.64 -0.86 -2.05
N GLU A 90 -25.13 0.33 -2.36
CA GLU A 90 -26.54 0.63 -2.35
C GLU A 90 -27.32 -0.13 -3.45
N VAL A 91 -26.74 -0.27 -4.66
CA VAL A 91 -27.29 -1.14 -5.71
C VAL A 91 -27.36 -2.59 -5.24
N ASN A 92 -26.31 -3.10 -4.60
CA ASN A 92 -26.28 -4.46 -4.06
C ASN A 92 -27.32 -4.65 -2.96
N ARG A 93 -27.46 -3.69 -2.05
CA ARG A 93 -28.47 -3.71 -0.99
C ARG A 93 -29.88 -3.81 -1.55
N LEU A 94 -30.23 -2.98 -2.54
CA LEU A 94 -31.52 -3.02 -3.21
C LEU A 94 -31.76 -4.36 -3.93
N THR A 95 -30.71 -4.90 -4.58
CA THR A 95 -30.81 -6.19 -5.27
C THR A 95 -31.05 -7.35 -4.28
N LEU A 96 -30.37 -7.34 -3.15
CA LEU A 96 -30.58 -8.32 -2.08
C LEU A 96 -31.97 -8.21 -1.44
N SER A 97 -32.59 -7.02 -1.47
CA SER A 97 -33.98 -6.82 -1.03
C SER A 97 -35.03 -7.26 -2.04
N GLY A 98 -34.61 -7.79 -3.22
CA GLY A 98 -35.49 -8.34 -4.25
C GLY A 98 -35.75 -7.41 -5.44
N VAL A 99 -35.12 -6.22 -5.50
CA VAL A 99 -35.21 -5.34 -6.67
C VAL A 99 -34.31 -5.89 -7.78
N PRO A 100 -34.81 -6.07 -9.04
CA PRO A 100 -33.93 -6.47 -10.13
C PRO A 100 -32.73 -5.54 -10.29
N PHE A 101 -31.55 -6.09 -10.50
CA PHE A 101 -30.28 -5.33 -10.54
C PHE A 101 -30.35 -4.10 -11.46
N ARG A 102 -30.94 -4.25 -12.64
CA ARG A 102 -31.07 -3.16 -13.62
C ARG A 102 -31.93 -1.99 -13.09
N ASP A 103 -32.98 -2.31 -12.34
CA ASP A 103 -33.87 -1.30 -11.76
C ASP A 103 -33.22 -0.65 -10.55
N ALA A 104 -32.53 -1.44 -9.71
CA ALA A 104 -31.71 -0.93 -8.59
C ALA A 104 -30.65 0.04 -9.09
N TYR A 105 -29.91 -0.34 -10.12
CA TYR A 105 -28.86 0.50 -10.73
C TYR A 105 -29.44 1.83 -11.25
N LYS A 106 -30.58 1.77 -11.95
CA LYS A 106 -31.28 2.96 -12.46
C LYS A 106 -31.78 3.84 -11.33
N GLN A 107 -32.36 3.26 -10.30
CA GLN A 107 -32.87 3.99 -9.13
C GLN A 107 -31.75 4.76 -8.40
N VAL A 108 -30.62 4.10 -8.14
CA VAL A 108 -29.46 4.73 -7.52
C VAL A 108 -28.91 5.86 -8.41
N GLY A 109 -28.76 5.62 -9.72
CA GLY A 109 -28.31 6.64 -10.67
C GLY A 109 -29.21 7.90 -10.66
N LEU A 110 -30.52 7.72 -10.70
CA LEU A 110 -31.46 8.85 -10.64
C LEU A 110 -31.40 9.59 -9.31
N SER A 111 -31.21 8.91 -8.18
CA SER A 111 -31.05 9.57 -6.88
C SER A 111 -29.77 10.40 -6.79
N ILE A 112 -28.69 9.96 -7.44
CA ILE A 112 -27.43 10.72 -7.54
C ILE A 112 -27.64 11.97 -8.40
N GLU A 113 -28.27 11.83 -9.56
CA GLU A 113 -28.56 12.96 -10.45
C GLU A 113 -29.48 14.01 -9.78
N ALA A 114 -30.45 13.56 -8.99
CA ALA A 114 -31.36 14.41 -8.24
C ALA A 114 -30.73 15.02 -6.98
N GLY A 115 -29.50 14.64 -6.61
CA GLY A 115 -28.82 15.09 -5.39
C GLY A 115 -29.45 14.58 -4.09
N THR A 116 -30.29 13.52 -4.17
CA THR A 116 -31.01 12.93 -3.02
C THR A 116 -30.37 11.62 -2.54
N PHE A 117 -29.23 11.26 -3.10
CA PHE A 117 -28.53 10.04 -2.75
C PHE A 117 -27.98 10.09 -1.33
N GLU A 118 -28.50 9.23 -0.44
CA GLU A 118 -28.04 9.07 0.93
C GLU A 118 -27.72 7.57 1.17
N PRO A 119 -26.45 7.17 1.02
CA PRO A 119 -26.06 5.78 1.20
C PRO A 119 -26.01 5.39 2.67
N ASP A 120 -26.30 4.12 2.95
CA ASP A 120 -25.93 3.52 4.22
C ASP A 120 -24.42 3.27 4.24
N LYS A 121 -23.69 3.94 5.13
CA LYS A 121 -22.23 3.82 5.30
C LYS A 121 -21.81 2.62 6.15
N HIS A 122 -22.77 1.88 6.72
CA HIS A 122 -22.55 0.72 7.58
C HIS A 122 -22.65 -0.61 6.81
N VAL A 123 -22.20 -0.64 5.57
CA VAL A 123 -22.33 -1.84 4.75
C VAL A 123 -21.32 -2.91 5.19
N GLN A 124 -21.83 -4.10 5.48
CA GLN A 124 -21.00 -5.30 5.59
C GLN A 124 -20.54 -5.69 4.19
N HIS A 125 -19.22 -5.67 3.97
CA HIS A 125 -18.66 -6.16 2.72
C HIS A 125 -19.00 -7.64 2.54
N THR A 126 -19.69 -7.96 1.45
CA THR A 126 -20.09 -9.32 1.07
C THR A 126 -19.04 -10.00 0.19
N HIS A 127 -17.76 -9.80 0.52
CA HIS A 127 -16.65 -10.47 -0.19
C HIS A 127 -16.08 -11.60 0.63
#